data_81fa246f039c7c53c7e8a9a1f6d18082
#
_entry.id   81fa246f039c7c53c7e8a9a1f6d18082
#
_cell.length_a   1.000
_cell.length_b   1.000
_cell.length_c   1.000
_cell.angle_alpha   90.00
_cell.angle_beta   90.00
_cell.angle_gamma   90.00
#
_symmetry.space_group_name_H-M   'P 1'
#
loop_
_entity.id
_entity.type
_entity.pdbx_description
1 polymer ?
#
loop_
_entity_poly.entity_id
_entity_poly.type
_entity_poly.pdbx_seq_one_letter_code
_entity_poly.pdbx_strand_id
1 'polypeptide(L)'
;MRKRLGNKGFSLIEVIIALAIIMVVSGSIISFLLAGSRSYSSVITTTDLQKEAQLVMNQISDIVISAEKEVRYTGSTLEVINENEKYEISYVTAEKKIYYKKSVIDTMSRSFELKENVLMAENVTAFSADVVRAEGKNKIRVKMNLKNNSQSYVKEETITPRNENVVK
;
A
#
# COMPACT_ATOMS: atom_id res chain seq x y z
N MET A 1 12.03 75.86 0.46
CA MET A 1 12.13 75.42 -0.97
C MET A 1 11.52 74.03 -1.07
N ARG A 2 10.29 73.89 -1.63
CA ARG A 2 9.70 72.58 -1.92
C ARG A 2 10.19 72.07 -3.29
N LYS A 3 10.98 71.02 -3.32
CA LYS A 3 11.34 70.33 -4.56
C LYS A 3 10.09 69.73 -5.17
N ARG A 4 9.64 70.22 -6.32
CA ARG A 4 8.60 69.56 -7.14
C ARG A 4 9.23 68.28 -7.72
N LEU A 5 8.73 67.13 -7.24
CA LEU A 5 9.00 65.86 -7.90
C LEU A 5 8.25 65.89 -9.23
N GLY A 6 9.00 65.96 -10.33
CA GLY A 6 8.43 65.91 -11.66
C GLY A 6 7.80 64.55 -11.92
N ASN A 7 6.49 64.55 -12.23
CA ASN A 7 5.78 63.36 -12.72
C ASN A 7 6.35 62.99 -14.11
N LYS A 8 7.33 62.07 -14.14
CA LYS A 8 7.74 61.43 -15.39
C LYS A 8 6.72 60.33 -15.68
N GLY A 9 5.88 60.52 -16.69
CA GLY A 9 4.99 59.47 -17.19
C GLY A 9 5.80 58.28 -17.75
N PHE A 10 5.26 57.06 -17.63
CA PHE A 10 5.83 55.86 -18.25
C PHE A 10 5.77 55.97 -19.77
N SER A 11 6.84 55.54 -20.44
CA SER A 11 6.88 55.41 -21.88
C SER A 11 6.08 54.20 -22.32
N LEU A 12 5.43 54.24 -23.49
CA LEU A 12 4.68 53.12 -24.05
C LEU A 12 5.57 51.84 -24.17
N ILE A 13 6.84 52.03 -24.56
CA ILE A 13 7.79 50.92 -24.69
C ILE A 13 8.09 50.26 -23.35
N GLU A 14 8.16 51.04 -22.27
CA GLU A 14 8.40 50.57 -20.91
C GLU A 14 7.28 49.66 -20.38
N VAL A 15 6.02 50.04 -20.71
CA VAL A 15 4.83 49.22 -20.41
C VAL A 15 4.82 47.93 -21.19
N ILE A 16 5.18 47.94 -22.47
CA ILE A 16 5.27 46.71 -23.30
C ILE A 16 6.33 45.76 -22.76
N ILE A 17 7.51 46.26 -22.42
CA ILE A 17 8.58 45.44 -21.83
C ILE A 17 8.16 44.85 -20.50
N ALA A 18 7.52 45.65 -19.63
CA ALA A 18 7.02 45.16 -18.36
C ALA A 18 5.98 44.05 -18.52
N LEU A 19 5.04 44.19 -19.46
CA LEU A 19 4.06 43.14 -19.77
C LEU A 19 4.72 41.87 -20.29
N ALA A 20 5.70 41.97 -21.16
CA ALA A 20 6.44 40.83 -21.69
C ALA A 20 7.16 40.04 -20.57
N ILE A 21 7.81 40.75 -19.63
CA ILE A 21 8.46 40.14 -18.47
C ILE A 21 7.44 39.45 -17.58
N ILE A 22 6.29 40.10 -17.28
CA ILE A 22 5.22 39.53 -16.46
C ILE A 22 4.70 38.22 -17.10
N MET A 23 4.49 38.17 -18.41
CA MET A 23 4.03 36.95 -19.11
C MET A 23 5.02 35.80 -18.95
N VAL A 24 6.33 36.05 -19.11
CA VAL A 24 7.37 35.02 -18.95
C VAL A 24 7.43 34.50 -17.50
N VAL A 25 7.40 35.41 -16.53
CA VAL A 25 7.44 35.05 -15.11
C VAL A 25 6.18 34.27 -14.72
N SER A 26 4.99 34.72 -15.15
CA SER A 26 3.74 34.04 -14.87
C SER A 26 3.69 32.63 -15.45
N GLY A 27 4.18 32.44 -16.68
CA GLY A 27 4.29 31.13 -17.31
C GLY A 27 5.19 30.17 -16.54
N SER A 28 6.30 30.65 -16.01
CA SER A 28 7.22 29.88 -15.17
C SER A 28 6.59 29.45 -13.86
N ILE A 29 5.85 30.34 -13.18
CA ILE A 29 5.15 30.05 -11.93
C ILE A 29 4.09 28.96 -12.13
N ILE A 30 3.27 29.10 -13.19
CA ILE A 30 2.23 28.11 -13.52
C ILE A 30 2.86 26.73 -13.77
N SER A 31 3.92 26.67 -14.55
CA SER A 31 4.64 25.42 -14.83
C SER A 31 5.16 24.75 -13.55
N PHE A 32 5.73 25.55 -12.65
CA PHE A 32 6.20 25.06 -11.35
C PHE A 32 5.07 24.50 -10.47
N LEU A 33 3.93 25.22 -10.41
CA LEU A 33 2.78 24.77 -9.65
C LEU A 33 2.19 23.46 -10.18
N LEU A 34 2.09 23.31 -11.50
CA LEU A 34 1.61 22.08 -12.12
C LEU A 34 2.55 20.89 -11.86
N ALA A 35 3.86 21.11 -11.96
CA ALA A 35 4.86 20.07 -11.64
C ALA A 35 4.79 19.68 -10.15
N GLY A 36 4.69 20.67 -9.26
CA GLY A 36 4.54 20.44 -7.82
C GLY A 36 3.29 19.65 -7.46
N SER A 37 2.14 19.98 -8.06
CA SER A 37 0.88 19.28 -7.85
C SER A 37 0.96 17.80 -8.29
N ARG A 38 1.58 17.52 -9.44
CA ARG A 38 1.78 16.14 -9.91
C ARG A 38 2.68 15.34 -8.97
N SER A 39 3.79 15.94 -8.54
CA SER A 39 4.71 15.31 -7.58
C SER A 39 4.02 15.02 -6.25
N TYR A 40 3.24 15.95 -5.74
CA TYR A 40 2.49 15.79 -4.50
C TYR A 40 1.47 14.64 -4.57
N SER A 41 0.68 14.58 -5.66
CA SER A 41 -0.26 13.49 -5.89
C SER A 41 0.44 12.11 -5.96
N SER A 42 1.58 12.05 -6.61
CA SER A 42 2.40 10.82 -6.71
C SER A 42 2.89 10.35 -5.33
N VAL A 43 3.38 11.27 -4.50
CA VAL A 43 3.87 10.96 -3.15
C VAL A 43 2.72 10.45 -2.26
N ILE A 44 1.55 11.11 -2.29
CA ILE A 44 0.37 10.66 -1.52
C ILE A 44 0.00 9.24 -1.94
N THR A 45 -0.19 8.99 -3.23
CA THR A 45 -0.57 7.66 -3.72
C THR A 45 0.43 6.58 -3.28
N THR A 46 1.73 6.86 -3.37
CA THR A 46 2.77 5.91 -2.92
C THR A 46 2.71 5.68 -1.42
N THR A 47 2.50 6.73 -0.63
CA THR A 47 2.39 6.64 0.83
C THR A 47 1.16 5.82 1.25
N ASP A 48 0.04 5.98 0.55
CA ASP A 48 -1.19 5.23 0.83
C ASP A 48 -0.99 3.74 0.51
N LEU A 49 -0.38 3.40 -0.63
CA LEU A 49 -0.01 2.01 -0.95
C LEU A 49 0.94 1.39 0.09
N GLN A 50 1.91 2.17 0.59
CA GLN A 50 2.82 1.71 1.64
C GLN A 50 2.09 1.43 2.94
N LYS A 51 1.19 2.31 3.38
CA LYS A 51 0.39 2.14 4.60
C LYS A 51 -0.52 0.92 4.48
N GLU A 52 -1.24 0.78 3.37
CA GLU A 52 -2.12 -0.36 3.11
C GLU A 52 -1.34 -1.67 3.15
N ALA A 53 -0.21 -1.75 2.43
CA ALA A 53 0.66 -2.92 2.45
C ALA A 53 1.19 -3.26 3.84
N GLN A 54 1.57 -2.25 4.63
CA GLN A 54 2.09 -2.45 5.98
C GLN A 54 1.00 -2.99 6.94
N LEU A 55 -0.21 -2.44 6.87
CA LEU A 55 -1.33 -2.89 7.70
C LEU A 55 -1.67 -4.35 7.41
N VAL A 56 -1.80 -4.71 6.13
CA VAL A 56 -2.06 -6.09 5.71
C VAL A 56 -0.94 -7.03 6.15
N MET A 57 0.31 -6.63 5.94
CA MET A 57 1.46 -7.46 6.28
C MET A 57 1.58 -7.67 7.80
N ASN A 58 1.32 -6.64 8.61
CA ASN A 58 1.30 -6.77 10.07
C ASN A 58 0.23 -7.77 10.51
N GLN A 59 -0.98 -7.69 9.95
CA GLN A 59 -2.07 -8.63 10.29
C GLN A 59 -1.72 -10.07 9.87
N ILE A 60 -1.14 -10.26 8.68
CA ILE A 60 -0.64 -11.58 8.24
C ILE A 60 0.44 -12.09 9.18
N SER A 61 1.37 -11.21 9.56
CA SER A 61 2.46 -11.56 10.47
C SER A 61 1.96 -12.04 11.83
N ASP A 62 1.01 -11.30 12.42
CA ASP A 62 0.42 -11.67 13.71
C ASP A 62 -0.29 -13.03 13.66
N ILE A 63 -1.04 -13.30 12.58
CA ILE A 63 -1.73 -14.57 12.37
C ILE A 63 -0.73 -15.72 12.20
N VAL A 64 0.31 -15.54 11.38
CA VAL A 64 1.32 -16.57 11.13
C VAL A 64 2.18 -16.84 12.36
N ILE A 65 2.57 -15.80 13.12
CA ILE A 65 3.34 -15.96 14.37
C ILE A 65 2.55 -16.75 15.41
N SER A 66 1.22 -16.54 15.48
CA SER A 66 0.34 -17.24 16.42
C SER A 66 -0.09 -18.63 15.99
N ALA A 67 0.41 -19.14 14.85
CA ALA A 67 0.04 -20.44 14.30
C ALA A 67 0.40 -21.59 15.26
N GLU A 68 -0.56 -22.51 15.50
CA GLU A 68 -0.42 -23.63 16.44
C GLU A 68 -0.32 -24.98 15.74
N LYS A 69 -1.10 -25.21 14.68
CA LYS A 69 -1.22 -26.51 14.00
C LYS A 69 -0.62 -26.54 12.61
N GLU A 70 -1.05 -25.64 11.75
CA GLU A 70 -0.65 -25.69 10.34
C GLU A 70 -0.69 -24.30 9.69
N VAL A 71 0.35 -24.03 8.89
CA VAL A 71 0.39 -22.90 7.95
C VAL A 71 0.69 -23.46 6.58
N ARG A 72 -0.17 -23.22 5.61
CA ARG A 72 0.01 -23.64 4.23
C ARG A 72 -0.41 -22.59 3.23
N TYR A 73 0.22 -22.61 2.07
CA TYR A 73 -0.18 -21.77 0.94
C TYR A 73 -0.58 -22.65 -0.23
N THR A 74 -1.81 -22.50 -0.71
CA THR A 74 -2.36 -23.31 -1.81
C THR A 74 -3.10 -22.41 -2.79
N GLY A 75 -2.66 -22.44 -4.05
CA GLY A 75 -3.24 -21.57 -5.08
C GLY A 75 -2.96 -20.10 -4.80
N SER A 76 -3.98 -19.36 -4.36
CA SER A 76 -3.87 -17.93 -4.00
C SER A 76 -4.28 -17.66 -2.56
N THR A 77 -4.30 -18.69 -1.70
CA THR A 77 -4.80 -18.60 -0.33
C THR A 77 -3.73 -19.06 0.66
N LEU A 78 -3.42 -18.20 1.61
CA LEU A 78 -2.64 -18.52 2.81
C LEU A 78 -3.62 -18.95 3.91
N GLU A 79 -3.50 -20.20 4.36
CA GLU A 79 -4.32 -20.75 5.44
C GLU A 79 -3.48 -20.94 6.69
N VAL A 80 -4.03 -20.53 7.82
CA VAL A 80 -3.47 -20.76 9.15
C VAL A 80 -4.51 -21.45 10.00
N ILE A 81 -4.16 -22.61 10.55
CA ILE A 81 -5.08 -23.47 11.31
C ILE A 81 -4.55 -23.58 12.75
N ASN A 82 -5.36 -23.15 13.69
CA ASN A 82 -5.19 -23.30 15.13
C ASN A 82 -6.14 -24.38 15.68
N GLU A 83 -6.18 -24.58 16.99
CA GLU A 83 -7.07 -25.58 17.59
C GLU A 83 -8.53 -25.31 17.32
N ASN A 84 -8.96 -24.06 17.54
CA ASN A 84 -10.37 -23.66 17.48
C ASN A 84 -10.66 -22.63 16.37
N GLU A 85 -9.66 -22.16 15.66
CA GLU A 85 -9.79 -21.09 14.69
C GLU A 85 -9.05 -21.43 13.40
N LYS A 86 -9.63 -21.01 12.28
CA LYS A 86 -9.03 -21.07 10.96
C LYS A 86 -9.04 -19.69 10.33
N TYR A 87 -7.89 -19.29 9.83
CA TYR A 87 -7.71 -18.03 9.11
C TYR A 87 -7.38 -18.31 7.65
N GLU A 88 -8.04 -17.61 6.75
CA GLU A 88 -7.81 -17.72 5.30
C GLU A 88 -7.59 -16.33 4.73
N ILE A 89 -6.43 -16.10 4.14
CA ILE A 89 -6.09 -14.88 3.44
C ILE A 89 -6.02 -15.21 1.96
N SER A 90 -7.04 -14.80 1.22
CA SER A 90 -7.24 -15.18 -0.18
C SER A 90 -7.09 -13.99 -1.12
N TYR A 91 -6.29 -14.16 -2.15
CA TYR A 91 -6.15 -13.21 -3.24
C TYR A 91 -7.08 -13.56 -4.39
N VAL A 92 -7.99 -12.64 -4.73
CA VAL A 92 -8.91 -12.75 -5.87
C VAL A 92 -8.36 -11.93 -7.03
N THR A 93 -7.70 -12.61 -7.96
CA THR A 93 -7.00 -11.97 -9.09
C THR A 93 -7.93 -11.13 -9.98
N ALA A 94 -9.15 -11.61 -10.22
CA ALA A 94 -10.14 -10.90 -11.04
C ALA A 94 -10.54 -9.54 -10.44
N GLU A 95 -10.61 -9.46 -9.13
CA GLU A 95 -11.00 -8.25 -8.39
C GLU A 95 -9.78 -7.40 -7.98
N LYS A 96 -8.57 -7.96 -8.03
CA LYS A 96 -7.33 -7.37 -7.50
C LYS A 96 -7.43 -7.04 -6.01
N LYS A 97 -8.06 -7.94 -5.23
CA LYS A 97 -8.35 -7.76 -3.81
C LYS A 97 -7.84 -8.91 -2.97
N ILE A 98 -7.49 -8.61 -1.73
CA ILE A 98 -7.20 -9.61 -0.70
C ILE A 98 -8.32 -9.59 0.32
N TYR A 99 -8.84 -10.78 0.62
CA TYR A 99 -9.87 -11.00 1.63
C TYR A 99 -9.31 -11.80 2.80
N TYR A 100 -9.70 -11.44 3.98
CA TYR A 100 -9.49 -12.16 5.22
C TYR A 100 -10.77 -12.85 5.65
N LYS A 101 -10.67 -14.13 6.01
CA LYS A 101 -11.76 -14.88 6.60
C LYS A 101 -11.29 -15.51 7.89
N LYS A 102 -12.13 -15.42 8.90
CA LYS A 102 -11.97 -16.12 10.17
C LYS A 102 -13.12 -17.09 10.36
N SER A 103 -12.80 -18.35 10.59
CA SER A 103 -13.76 -19.40 10.95
C SER A 103 -13.41 -19.94 12.32
N VAL A 104 -14.42 -20.30 13.10
CA VAL A 104 -14.28 -20.85 14.45
C VAL A 104 -14.96 -22.22 14.49
N ILE A 105 -14.40 -23.17 15.23
CA ILE A 105 -15.02 -24.48 15.42
C ILE A 105 -16.34 -24.33 16.18
N ASP A 106 -17.42 -24.82 15.56
CA ASP A 106 -18.68 -25.02 16.26
C ASP A 106 -18.57 -26.29 17.13
N THR A 107 -18.86 -26.13 18.42
CA THR A 107 -18.74 -27.19 19.43
C THR A 107 -19.72 -28.36 19.20
N MET A 108 -20.81 -28.15 18.50
CA MET A 108 -21.83 -29.18 18.22
C MET A 108 -21.48 -29.95 16.95
N SER A 109 -21.21 -29.25 15.86
CA SER A 109 -20.94 -29.88 14.55
C SER A 109 -19.49 -30.32 14.37
N ARG A 110 -18.55 -29.83 15.21
CA ARG A 110 -17.10 -29.98 15.08
C ARG A 110 -16.56 -29.55 13.72
N SER A 111 -17.26 -28.64 13.06
CA SER A 111 -16.88 -28.03 11.79
C SER A 111 -16.53 -26.56 11.95
N PHE A 112 -15.72 -26.02 11.05
CA PHE A 112 -15.40 -24.60 11.03
C PHE A 112 -16.60 -23.81 10.48
N GLU A 113 -17.11 -22.87 11.25
CA GLU A 113 -18.16 -21.94 10.85
C GLU A 113 -17.54 -20.56 10.58
N LEU A 114 -17.82 -19.98 9.42
CA LEU A 114 -17.35 -18.65 9.04
C LEU A 114 -17.95 -17.58 9.96
N LYS A 115 -17.09 -16.83 10.64
CA LYS A 115 -17.50 -15.72 11.52
C LYS A 115 -17.20 -14.35 10.92
N GLU A 116 -16.10 -14.22 10.19
CA GLU A 116 -15.68 -12.96 9.61
C GLU A 116 -15.25 -13.14 8.14
N ASN A 117 -15.61 -12.16 7.31
CA ASN A 117 -15.13 -12.04 5.94
C ASN A 117 -14.93 -10.55 5.64
N VAL A 118 -13.68 -10.10 5.59
CA VAL A 118 -13.32 -8.69 5.52
C VAL A 118 -12.37 -8.44 4.35
N LEU A 119 -12.59 -7.35 3.65
CA LEU A 119 -11.63 -6.85 2.66
C LEU A 119 -10.41 -6.29 3.36
N MET A 120 -9.21 -6.81 3.05
CA MET A 120 -7.95 -6.36 3.62
C MET A 120 -7.23 -5.33 2.76
N ALA A 121 -7.21 -5.56 1.44
CA ALA A 121 -6.52 -4.68 0.49
C ALA A 121 -7.20 -4.67 -0.87
N GLU A 122 -7.07 -3.53 -1.54
CA GLU A 122 -7.45 -3.33 -2.93
C GLU A 122 -6.19 -3.05 -3.79
N ASN A 123 -6.40 -2.95 -5.10
CA ASN A 123 -5.31 -2.62 -6.03
C ASN A 123 -4.11 -3.60 -5.99
N VAL A 124 -4.34 -4.83 -5.54
CA VAL A 124 -3.32 -5.88 -5.46
C VAL A 124 -3.11 -6.48 -6.83
N THR A 125 -1.89 -6.47 -7.32
CA THR A 125 -1.53 -7.04 -8.63
C THR A 125 -0.90 -8.41 -8.54
N ALA A 126 -0.31 -8.73 -7.38
CA ALA A 126 0.21 -10.05 -7.07
C ALA A 126 0.25 -10.28 -5.57
N PHE A 127 -0.01 -11.51 -5.16
CA PHE A 127 0.16 -12.00 -3.80
C PHE A 127 0.69 -13.42 -3.85
N SER A 128 1.75 -13.69 -3.09
CA SER A 128 2.33 -15.03 -2.97
C SER A 128 2.88 -15.26 -1.56
N ALA A 129 2.90 -16.51 -1.16
CA ALA A 129 3.56 -16.95 0.06
C ALA A 129 4.38 -18.21 -0.24
N ASP A 130 5.62 -18.26 0.20
CA ASP A 130 6.53 -19.35 -0.02
C ASP A 130 7.13 -19.82 1.29
N VAL A 131 7.32 -21.14 1.42
CA VAL A 131 8.07 -21.72 2.53
C VAL A 131 9.55 -21.58 2.27
N VAL A 132 10.26 -20.91 3.18
CA VAL A 132 11.71 -20.70 3.08
C VAL A 132 12.38 -21.30 4.32
N ARG A 133 13.40 -22.12 4.11
CA ARG A 133 14.23 -22.61 5.19
C ARG A 133 15.44 -21.70 5.38
N ALA A 134 15.48 -21.00 6.51
CA ALA A 134 16.58 -20.11 6.87
C ALA A 134 16.97 -20.33 8.33
N GLU A 135 18.29 -20.38 8.59
CA GLU A 135 18.84 -20.61 9.95
C GLU A 135 18.33 -21.92 10.61
N GLY A 136 18.10 -22.96 9.78
CA GLY A 136 17.58 -24.25 10.24
C GLY A 136 16.08 -24.28 10.55
N LYS A 137 15.36 -23.18 10.37
CA LYS A 137 13.94 -23.00 10.68
C LYS A 137 13.10 -22.83 9.41
N ASN A 138 11.88 -23.36 9.43
CA ASN A 138 10.90 -23.08 8.40
C ASN A 138 10.25 -21.71 8.65
N LYS A 139 10.34 -20.85 7.67
CA LYS A 139 9.76 -19.49 7.67
C LYS A 139 8.80 -19.34 6.51
N ILE A 140 7.84 -18.44 6.63
CA ILE A 140 6.93 -18.06 5.53
C ILE A 140 7.40 -16.73 4.97
N ARG A 141 7.73 -16.69 3.69
CA ARG A 141 7.98 -15.44 2.97
C ARG A 141 6.68 -15.02 2.28
N VAL A 142 6.16 -13.88 2.64
CA VAL A 142 4.97 -13.30 2.03
C VAL A 142 5.38 -12.11 1.18
N LYS A 143 4.89 -12.07 -0.05
CA LYS A 143 5.12 -10.97 -0.98
C LYS A 143 3.82 -10.46 -1.56
N MET A 144 3.66 -9.15 -1.55
CA MET A 144 2.49 -8.47 -2.07
C MET A 144 2.90 -7.27 -2.93
N ASN A 145 2.28 -7.16 -4.10
CA ASN A 145 2.47 -6.05 -5.02
C ASN A 145 1.16 -5.27 -5.12
N LEU A 146 1.20 -3.98 -4.84
CA LEU A 146 0.07 -3.07 -5.02
C LEU A 146 0.38 -2.10 -6.15
N LYS A 147 -0.67 -1.69 -6.88
CA LYS A 147 -0.53 -0.70 -7.94
C LYS A 147 -1.80 0.15 -8.05
N ASN A 148 -1.61 1.45 -7.94
CA ASN A 148 -2.67 2.43 -8.18
C ASN A 148 -2.17 3.45 -9.21
N ASN A 149 -2.90 3.55 -10.33
CA ASN A 149 -2.50 4.36 -11.48
C ASN A 149 -1.07 4.01 -11.98
N SER A 150 -0.18 5.01 -11.98
CA SER A 150 1.23 4.87 -12.38
C SER A 150 2.16 4.44 -11.24
N GLN A 151 1.68 4.47 -9.98
CA GLN A 151 2.48 4.14 -8.80
C GLN A 151 2.32 2.67 -8.45
N SER A 152 3.44 2.04 -8.07
CA SER A 152 3.45 0.66 -7.59
C SER A 152 4.31 0.55 -6.35
N TYR A 153 3.91 -0.36 -5.45
CA TYR A 153 4.65 -0.67 -4.25
C TYR A 153 4.73 -2.18 -4.04
N VAL A 154 5.90 -2.66 -3.67
CA VAL A 154 6.15 -4.07 -3.35
C VAL A 154 6.53 -4.18 -1.89
N LYS A 155 5.82 -5.02 -1.16
CA LYS A 155 6.15 -5.40 0.21
C LYS A 155 6.48 -6.88 0.25
N GLU A 156 7.61 -7.21 0.84
CA GLU A 156 8.04 -8.59 1.10
C GLU A 156 8.48 -8.71 2.56
N GLU A 157 8.04 -9.75 3.23
CA GLU A 157 8.39 -10.02 4.62
C GLU A 157 8.57 -11.51 4.86
N THR A 158 9.54 -11.87 5.69
CA THR A 158 9.78 -13.26 6.08
C THR A 158 9.40 -13.43 7.55
N ILE A 159 8.39 -14.24 7.79
CA ILE A 159 7.75 -14.43 9.09
C ILE A 159 8.18 -15.79 9.65
N THR A 160 8.57 -15.82 10.92
CA THR A 160 8.90 -17.04 11.64
C THR A 160 7.75 -17.39 12.58
N PRO A 161 7.00 -18.49 12.35
CA PRO A 161 5.98 -18.96 13.28
C PRO A 161 6.60 -19.30 14.63
N ARG A 162 5.82 -19.15 15.70
CA ARG A 162 6.27 -19.56 17.05
C ARG A 162 6.56 -21.05 17.12
N ASN A 163 5.74 -21.86 16.46
CA ASN A 163 5.95 -23.30 16.30
C ASN A 163 6.46 -23.59 14.88
N GLU A 164 7.73 -23.96 14.75
CA GLU A 164 8.39 -24.17 13.47
C GLU A 164 7.87 -25.40 12.69
N ASN A 165 7.21 -26.33 13.37
CA ASN A 165 6.68 -27.56 12.77
C ASN A 165 5.33 -27.37 12.05
N VAL A 166 4.74 -26.17 12.14
CA VAL A 166 3.42 -25.90 11.53
C VAL A 166 3.47 -25.56 10.05
N VAL A 167 4.66 -25.27 9.52
CA VAL A 167 4.84 -24.88 8.11
C VAL A 167 4.98 -26.10 7.23
N LYS A 168 4.05 -26.27 6.28
CA LYS A 168 3.99 -27.39 5.33
C LYS A 168 3.98 -26.92 3.89
#